data_0657b37acef66e34a9178d22ab913e44
#
_entry.id   0657b37acef66e34a9178d22ab913e44
#
_cell.length_a   1.000
_cell.length_b   1.000
_cell.length_c   1.000
_cell.angle_alpha   90.00
_cell.angle_beta   90.00
_cell.angle_gamma   90.00
#
_symmetry.space_group_name_H-M   'P 1'
#
loop_
_entity.id
_entity.type
_entity.pdbx_description
1 polymer ?
#
loop_
_entity_poly.entity_id
_entity_poly.type
_entity_poly.pdbx_seq_one_letter_code
_entity_poly.pdbx_strand_id
1 'polypeptide(L)'
;MEFLETVDLGQLFSNSLHSLQRVFIGLAAATFLGITLGILRSSLPTSVKKNPLIRFLIDAPKFPPPIAWIPFVILGFGIGEVSAYIIVFIGAFAPIFISSFEGAESTPQIWRQTAQSLQIPRVRYFYEIVFKGALPQIFVGLRSGVSMAWMAVIAAEMISGQSGLGYSIQLNRLNLQYDQMIIDMVMIGLIGFLLFELILWTEKIVIPWHKKGGRS
;
A
#
# COMPACT_ATOMS: atom_id res chain seq x y z
N MET A 1 31.16 7.90 -21.97
CA MET A 1 31.55 8.01 -20.55
C MET A 1 31.15 9.38 -19.97
N GLU A 2 30.94 10.41 -20.76
CA GLU A 2 30.46 11.74 -20.32
C GLU A 2 29.06 11.74 -19.66
N PHE A 3 28.21 10.78 -20.01
CA PHE A 3 26.84 10.67 -19.50
C PHE A 3 26.78 10.46 -17.96
N LEU A 4 27.74 9.78 -17.36
CA LEU A 4 27.78 9.52 -15.91
C LEU A 4 28.45 10.63 -15.09
N GLU A 5 29.23 11.49 -15.72
CA GLU A 5 29.92 12.62 -15.04
C GLU A 5 28.97 13.80 -14.74
N THR A 6 27.83 13.87 -15.43
CA THR A 6 26.81 14.92 -15.22
C THR A 6 25.80 14.60 -14.12
N VAL A 7 25.82 13.38 -13.57
CA VAL A 7 24.85 12.94 -12.56
C VAL A 7 25.26 13.37 -11.16
N ASP A 8 24.46 14.23 -10.54
CA ASP A 8 24.61 14.51 -9.11
C ASP A 8 24.04 13.34 -8.28
N LEU A 9 24.93 12.37 -8.00
CA LEU A 9 24.61 11.19 -7.20
C LEU A 9 24.12 11.56 -5.79
N GLY A 10 24.60 12.68 -5.23
CA GLY A 10 24.19 13.17 -3.92
C GLY A 10 22.72 13.60 -3.93
N GLN A 11 22.32 14.35 -4.93
CA GLN A 11 20.93 14.80 -5.11
C GLN A 11 19.98 13.62 -5.43
N LEU A 12 20.42 12.68 -6.28
CA LEU A 12 19.67 11.48 -6.59
C LEU A 12 19.40 10.63 -5.34
N PHE A 13 20.42 10.42 -4.50
CA PHE A 13 20.28 9.70 -3.24
C PHE A 13 19.37 10.42 -2.26
N SER A 14 19.51 11.73 -2.09
CA SER A 14 18.64 12.55 -1.24
C SER A 14 17.19 12.47 -1.68
N ASN A 15 16.91 12.65 -2.97
CA ASN A 15 15.57 12.53 -3.53
C ASN A 15 14.96 11.15 -3.34
N SER A 16 15.76 10.08 -3.53
CA SER A 16 15.34 8.70 -3.28
C SER A 16 14.92 8.49 -1.82
N LEU A 17 15.68 9.06 -0.88
CA LEU A 17 15.40 8.94 0.54
C LEU A 17 14.10 9.67 0.93
N HIS A 18 13.85 10.86 0.39
CA HIS A 18 12.61 11.61 0.62
C HIS A 18 11.39 10.83 0.11
N SER A 19 11.45 10.28 -1.12
CA SER A 19 10.36 9.48 -1.68
C SER A 19 10.11 8.22 -0.84
N LEU A 20 11.16 7.50 -0.41
CA LEU A 20 11.06 6.33 0.46
C LEU A 20 10.46 6.66 1.81
N GLN A 21 10.87 7.74 2.45
CA GLN A 21 10.31 8.17 3.74
C GLN A 21 8.81 8.41 3.64
N ARG A 22 8.35 9.10 2.59
CA ARG A 22 6.92 9.34 2.34
C ARG A 22 6.14 8.04 2.17
N VAL A 23 6.69 7.12 1.38
CA VAL A 23 6.06 5.81 1.17
C VAL A 23 5.98 5.03 2.47
N PHE A 24 7.06 4.93 3.25
CA PHE A 24 7.04 4.17 4.49
C PHE A 24 6.02 4.72 5.50
N ILE A 25 5.92 6.03 5.66
CA ILE A 25 4.97 6.65 6.60
C ILE A 25 3.53 6.40 6.14
N GLY A 26 3.19 6.73 4.90
CA GLY A 26 1.84 6.54 4.38
C GLY A 26 1.43 5.08 4.30
N LEU A 27 2.35 4.18 3.89
CA LEU A 27 2.12 2.75 3.83
C LEU A 27 1.95 2.12 5.21
N ALA A 28 2.72 2.54 6.22
CA ALA A 28 2.58 2.05 7.59
C ALA A 28 1.19 2.39 8.14
N ALA A 29 0.73 3.62 7.97
CA ALA A 29 -0.61 4.05 8.36
C ALA A 29 -1.70 3.26 7.60
N ALA A 30 -1.55 3.09 6.28
CA ALA A 30 -2.47 2.35 5.43
C ALA A 30 -2.52 0.85 5.81
N THR A 31 -1.38 0.26 6.13
CA THR A 31 -1.28 -1.14 6.57
C THR A 31 -1.98 -1.34 7.89
N PHE A 32 -1.68 -0.52 8.89
CA PHE A 32 -2.29 -0.62 10.21
C PHE A 32 -3.81 -0.45 10.15
N LEU A 33 -4.30 0.63 9.54
CA LEU A 33 -5.73 0.91 9.43
C LEU A 33 -6.43 -0.04 8.46
N GLY A 34 -5.82 -0.36 7.32
CA GLY A 34 -6.39 -1.24 6.31
C GLY A 34 -6.60 -2.66 6.81
N ILE A 35 -5.61 -3.23 7.49
CA ILE A 35 -5.74 -4.58 8.09
C ILE A 35 -6.77 -4.56 9.22
N THR A 36 -6.65 -3.61 10.15
CA THR A 36 -7.53 -3.54 11.32
C THR A 36 -8.99 -3.36 10.91
N LEU A 37 -9.28 -2.38 10.06
CA LEU A 37 -10.65 -2.09 9.60
C LEU A 37 -11.17 -3.17 8.65
N GLY A 38 -10.33 -3.77 7.81
CA GLY A 38 -10.71 -4.87 6.93
C GLY A 38 -11.20 -6.09 7.72
N ILE A 39 -10.41 -6.51 8.72
CA ILE A 39 -10.78 -7.65 9.57
C ILE A 39 -11.98 -7.30 10.46
N LEU A 40 -12.04 -6.08 11.00
CA LEU A 40 -13.19 -5.64 11.81
C LEU A 40 -14.49 -5.67 10.98
N ARG A 41 -14.45 -5.24 9.73
CA ARG A 41 -15.58 -5.33 8.80
C ARG A 41 -16.08 -6.77 8.64
N SER A 42 -15.18 -7.76 8.61
CA SER A 42 -15.57 -9.19 8.47
C SER A 42 -16.38 -9.69 9.66
N SER A 43 -16.19 -9.10 10.82
CA SER A 43 -16.90 -9.44 12.06
C SER A 43 -18.28 -8.84 12.17
N LEU A 44 -18.66 -7.90 11.28
CA LEU A 44 -19.98 -7.28 11.29
C LEU A 44 -21.09 -8.27 10.91
N PRO A 45 -22.32 -8.09 11.43
CA PRO A 45 -23.48 -8.89 11.03
C PRO A 45 -23.73 -8.85 9.51
N THR A 46 -24.20 -9.96 8.96
CA THR A 46 -24.49 -10.07 7.52
C THR A 46 -25.47 -9.03 7.02
N SER A 47 -26.43 -8.63 7.86
CA SER A 47 -27.39 -7.56 7.55
C SER A 47 -26.71 -6.21 7.29
N VAL A 48 -25.69 -5.87 8.08
CA VAL A 48 -24.90 -4.63 7.91
C VAL A 48 -24.03 -4.72 6.66
N LYS A 49 -23.34 -5.85 6.46
CA LYS A 49 -22.47 -6.07 5.30
C LYS A 49 -23.22 -6.04 3.97
N LYS A 50 -24.46 -6.53 3.93
CA LYS A 50 -25.30 -6.57 2.73
C LYS A 50 -26.10 -5.29 2.50
N ASN A 51 -26.07 -4.33 3.42
CA ASN A 51 -26.75 -3.06 3.24
C ASN A 51 -26.13 -2.27 2.07
N PRO A 52 -26.89 -1.94 1.01
CA PRO A 52 -26.37 -1.32 -0.19
C PRO A 52 -25.78 0.07 0.07
N LEU A 53 -26.33 0.84 1.01
CA LEU A 53 -25.83 2.16 1.36
C LEU A 53 -24.49 2.06 2.06
N ILE A 54 -24.33 1.16 3.05
CA ILE A 54 -23.09 0.94 3.76
C ILE A 54 -22.02 0.44 2.79
N ARG A 55 -22.39 -0.49 1.91
CA ARG A 55 -21.49 -0.99 0.88
C ARG A 55 -21.03 0.14 -0.04
N PHE A 56 -21.94 0.97 -0.53
CA PHE A 56 -21.60 2.12 -1.36
C PHE A 56 -20.65 3.08 -0.65
N LEU A 57 -20.93 3.48 0.60
CA LEU A 57 -20.07 4.40 1.35
C LEU A 57 -18.66 3.88 1.59
N ILE A 58 -18.51 2.57 1.78
CA ILE A 58 -17.21 1.93 1.99
C ILE A 58 -16.48 1.70 0.66
N ASP A 59 -17.20 1.35 -0.40
CA ASP A 59 -16.62 0.94 -1.66
C ASP A 59 -16.41 2.11 -2.63
N ALA A 60 -17.21 3.16 -2.59
CA ALA A 60 -17.12 4.30 -3.50
C ALA A 60 -15.78 5.03 -3.47
N PRO A 61 -15.15 5.29 -2.31
CA PRO A 61 -13.87 6.02 -2.24
C PRO A 61 -12.67 5.31 -2.90
N LYS A 62 -12.78 4.00 -3.16
CA LYS A 62 -11.69 3.21 -3.78
C LYS A 62 -11.66 3.30 -5.31
N PHE A 63 -12.77 3.75 -5.96
CA PHE A 63 -12.83 3.82 -7.42
C PHE A 63 -12.02 4.96 -8.03
N PRO A 64 -11.98 6.19 -7.45
CA PRO A 64 -11.13 7.23 -8.01
C PRO A 64 -9.65 6.82 -7.89
N PRO A 65 -8.85 6.97 -8.97
CA PRO A 65 -7.41 6.71 -8.90
C PRO A 65 -6.75 7.67 -7.90
N PRO A 66 -5.69 7.26 -7.18
CA PRO A 66 -5.03 8.07 -6.15
C PRO A 66 -4.64 9.48 -6.64
N ILE A 67 -4.24 9.60 -7.90
CA ILE A 67 -3.88 10.89 -8.52
C ILE A 67 -5.04 11.89 -8.52
N ALA A 68 -6.29 11.43 -8.62
CA ALA A 68 -7.46 12.31 -8.62
C ALA A 68 -7.70 12.96 -7.26
N TRP A 69 -7.15 12.41 -6.18
CA TRP A 69 -7.27 12.96 -4.84
C TRP A 69 -6.27 14.10 -4.56
N ILE A 70 -5.20 14.23 -5.37
CA ILE A 70 -4.13 15.20 -5.13
C ILE A 70 -4.65 16.65 -4.98
N PRO A 71 -5.51 17.18 -5.88
CA PRO A 71 -6.01 18.54 -5.74
C PRO A 71 -6.82 18.76 -4.46
N PHE A 72 -7.63 17.79 -4.06
CA PHE A 72 -8.44 17.87 -2.83
C PHE A 72 -7.58 17.85 -1.57
N VAL A 73 -6.54 17.00 -1.56
CA VAL A 73 -5.61 16.91 -0.44
C VAL A 73 -4.79 18.20 -0.31
N ILE A 74 -4.33 18.76 -1.44
CA ILE A 74 -3.61 20.04 -1.44
C ILE A 74 -4.50 21.20 -0.96
N LEU A 75 -5.76 21.25 -1.37
CA LEU A 75 -6.71 22.26 -0.90
C LEU A 75 -6.96 22.18 0.60
N GLY A 76 -6.98 20.98 1.18
CA GLY A 76 -7.22 20.77 2.60
C GLY A 76 -6.00 20.94 3.50
N PHE A 77 -4.84 20.47 3.05
CA PHE A 77 -3.62 20.35 3.87
C PHE A 77 -2.44 21.18 3.35
N GLY A 78 -2.61 21.84 2.21
CA GLY A 78 -1.54 22.61 1.57
C GLY A 78 -0.54 21.76 0.81
N ILE A 79 0.46 22.44 0.22
CA ILE A 79 1.61 21.79 -0.43
C ILE A 79 2.62 21.37 0.65
N GLY A 80 3.08 20.12 0.65
CA GLY A 80 4.12 19.67 1.58
C GLY A 80 4.01 18.18 1.94
N GLU A 81 4.76 17.78 2.96
CA GLU A 81 4.94 16.40 3.38
C GLU A 81 3.62 15.71 3.79
N VAL A 82 2.76 16.44 4.54
CA VAL A 82 1.48 15.89 5.03
C VAL A 82 0.58 15.47 3.86
N SER A 83 0.51 16.29 2.82
CA SER A 83 -0.26 15.97 1.62
C SER A 83 0.29 14.74 0.90
N ALA A 84 1.60 14.60 0.81
CA ALA A 84 2.24 13.41 0.23
C ALA A 84 1.92 12.14 1.04
N TYR A 85 2.00 12.18 2.38
CA TYR A 85 1.64 11.04 3.24
C TYR A 85 0.19 10.61 3.06
N ILE A 86 -0.74 11.57 2.97
CA ILE A 86 -2.18 11.28 2.77
C ILE A 86 -2.43 10.63 1.40
N ILE A 87 -1.78 11.11 0.35
CA ILE A 87 -1.94 10.56 -1.00
C ILE A 87 -1.40 9.13 -1.07
N VAL A 88 -0.24 8.87 -0.47
CA VAL A 88 0.32 7.52 -0.33
C VAL A 88 -0.62 6.61 0.46
N PHE A 89 -1.14 7.11 1.59
CA PHE A 89 -2.13 6.40 2.39
C PHE A 89 -3.36 6.02 1.56
N ILE A 90 -3.97 6.95 0.83
CA ILE A 90 -5.14 6.69 -0.02
C ILE A 90 -4.82 5.61 -1.06
N GLY A 91 -3.66 5.68 -1.70
CA GLY A 91 -3.24 4.69 -2.69
C GLY A 91 -3.12 3.29 -2.14
N ALA A 92 -2.51 3.14 -0.96
CA ALA A 92 -2.25 1.84 -0.33
C ALA A 92 -3.46 1.28 0.42
N PHE A 93 -4.28 2.14 1.02
CA PHE A 93 -5.35 1.73 1.95
C PHE A 93 -6.39 0.82 1.29
N ALA A 94 -6.90 1.18 0.12
CA ALA A 94 -7.96 0.43 -0.53
C ALA A 94 -7.60 -1.04 -0.82
N PRO A 95 -6.49 -1.38 -1.49
CA PRO A 95 -6.12 -2.77 -1.74
C PRO A 95 -5.85 -3.55 -0.45
N ILE A 96 -5.19 -2.95 0.56
CA ILE A 96 -4.92 -3.61 1.83
C ILE A 96 -6.21 -3.89 2.60
N PHE A 97 -7.11 -2.92 2.69
CA PHE A 97 -8.41 -3.05 3.35
C PHE A 97 -9.27 -4.14 2.72
N ILE A 98 -9.39 -4.14 1.38
CA ILE A 98 -10.22 -5.11 0.66
C ILE A 98 -9.66 -6.51 0.85
N SER A 99 -8.38 -6.72 0.60
CA SER A 99 -7.75 -8.02 0.73
C SER A 99 -7.79 -8.55 2.16
N SER A 100 -7.65 -7.68 3.16
CA SER A 100 -7.78 -8.06 4.57
C SER A 100 -9.20 -8.49 4.93
N PHE A 101 -10.21 -7.78 4.42
CA PHE A 101 -11.60 -8.14 4.58
C PHE A 101 -11.92 -9.49 3.91
N GLU A 102 -11.55 -9.67 2.64
CA GLU A 102 -11.75 -10.90 1.89
C GLU A 102 -11.02 -12.09 2.52
N GLY A 103 -9.79 -11.89 2.98
CA GLY A 103 -9.03 -12.90 3.68
C GLY A 103 -9.71 -13.38 4.97
N ALA A 104 -10.25 -12.46 5.76
CA ALA A 104 -10.98 -12.79 6.97
C ALA A 104 -12.35 -13.47 6.68
N GLU A 105 -13.03 -13.07 5.61
CA GLU A 105 -14.28 -13.71 5.17
C GLU A 105 -14.05 -15.12 4.60
N SER A 106 -12.91 -15.37 3.96
CA SER A 106 -12.56 -16.67 3.36
C SER A 106 -12.23 -17.75 4.38
N THR A 107 -12.20 -17.44 5.68
CA THR A 107 -11.96 -18.42 6.75
C THR A 107 -13.01 -19.53 6.67
N PRO A 108 -12.61 -20.82 6.49
CA PRO A 108 -13.53 -21.92 6.31
C PRO A 108 -14.52 -22.05 7.46
N GLN A 109 -15.80 -22.29 7.12
CA GLN A 109 -16.85 -22.39 8.13
C GLN A 109 -16.61 -23.53 9.12
N ILE A 110 -15.97 -24.61 8.68
CA ILE A 110 -15.60 -25.74 9.52
C ILE A 110 -14.70 -25.31 10.69
N TRP A 111 -13.73 -24.42 10.46
CA TRP A 111 -12.85 -23.92 11.51
C TRP A 111 -13.62 -23.10 12.56
N ARG A 112 -14.61 -22.34 12.11
CA ARG A 112 -15.51 -21.59 13.01
C ARG A 112 -16.35 -22.51 13.89
N GLN A 113 -16.90 -23.57 13.30
CA GLN A 113 -17.68 -24.60 14.01
C GLN A 113 -16.83 -25.38 15.00
N THR A 114 -15.64 -25.79 14.61
CA THR A 114 -14.68 -26.49 15.48
C THR A 114 -14.28 -25.62 16.67
N ALA A 115 -13.99 -24.33 16.42
CA ALA A 115 -13.65 -23.39 17.48
C ALA A 115 -14.78 -23.21 18.50
N GLN A 116 -16.03 -23.18 18.03
CA GLN A 116 -17.22 -23.12 18.90
C GLN A 116 -17.39 -24.40 19.73
N SER A 117 -17.22 -25.57 19.10
CA SER A 117 -17.31 -26.87 19.79
C SER A 117 -16.24 -27.02 20.87
N LEU A 118 -15.04 -26.50 20.62
CA LEU A 118 -13.91 -26.49 21.57
C LEU A 118 -14.00 -25.33 22.59
N GLN A 119 -15.07 -24.54 22.55
CA GLN A 119 -15.28 -23.37 23.42
C GLN A 119 -14.07 -22.41 23.46
N ILE A 120 -13.40 -22.20 22.31
CA ILE A 120 -12.23 -21.32 22.21
C ILE A 120 -12.67 -19.88 22.52
N PRO A 121 -11.96 -19.17 23.43
CA PRO A 121 -12.25 -17.77 23.73
C PRO A 121 -12.22 -16.89 22.48
N ARG A 122 -13.14 -15.91 22.38
CA ARG A 122 -13.30 -15.04 21.18
C ARG A 122 -12.00 -14.37 20.74
N VAL A 123 -11.16 -13.91 21.68
CA VAL A 123 -9.88 -13.28 21.38
C VAL A 123 -8.92 -14.26 20.72
N ARG A 124 -8.82 -15.49 21.27
CA ARG A 124 -7.95 -16.53 20.73
C ARG A 124 -8.43 -17.01 19.36
N TYR A 125 -9.75 -17.18 19.19
CA TYR A 125 -10.37 -17.47 17.89
C TYR A 125 -9.98 -16.42 16.83
N PHE A 126 -10.06 -15.13 17.21
CA PHE A 126 -9.73 -14.03 16.31
C PHE A 126 -8.25 -14.08 15.87
N TYR A 127 -7.31 -14.22 16.81
CA TYR A 127 -5.87 -14.23 16.48
C TYR A 127 -5.41 -15.51 15.82
N GLU A 128 -5.81 -16.67 16.32
CA GLU A 128 -5.25 -17.95 15.86
C GLU A 128 -5.94 -18.47 14.61
N ILE A 129 -7.20 -18.13 14.38
CA ILE A 129 -7.96 -18.68 13.26
C ILE A 129 -8.21 -17.60 12.20
N VAL A 130 -8.88 -16.50 12.57
CA VAL A 130 -9.27 -15.49 11.58
C VAL A 130 -8.06 -14.73 11.04
N PHE A 131 -7.23 -14.17 11.92
CA PHE A 131 -6.07 -13.37 11.50
C PHE A 131 -5.02 -14.23 10.78
N LYS A 132 -4.63 -15.37 11.35
CA LYS A 132 -3.66 -16.26 10.68
C LYS A 132 -4.20 -16.84 9.38
N GLY A 133 -5.50 -17.15 9.32
CA GLY A 133 -6.16 -17.59 8.08
C GLY A 133 -6.21 -16.50 7.00
N ALA A 134 -6.33 -15.24 7.39
CA ALA A 134 -6.36 -14.10 6.48
C ALA A 134 -4.97 -13.67 5.98
N LEU A 135 -3.87 -14.05 6.65
CA LEU A 135 -2.52 -13.60 6.33
C LEU A 135 -2.15 -13.74 4.84
N PRO A 136 -2.41 -14.87 4.15
CA PRO A 136 -2.07 -14.98 2.73
C PRO A 136 -2.73 -13.87 1.89
N GLN A 137 -4.00 -13.59 2.14
CA GLN A 137 -4.74 -12.58 1.42
C GLN A 137 -4.31 -11.15 1.82
N ILE A 138 -3.96 -10.94 3.10
CA ILE A 138 -3.38 -9.68 3.57
C ILE A 138 -2.09 -9.36 2.80
N PHE A 139 -1.21 -10.35 2.57
CA PHE A 139 0.01 -10.13 1.78
C PHE A 139 -0.27 -9.85 0.30
N VAL A 140 -1.34 -10.40 -0.28
CA VAL A 140 -1.82 -9.99 -1.62
C VAL A 140 -2.16 -8.49 -1.61
N GLY A 141 -2.89 -8.05 -0.58
CA GLY A 141 -3.21 -6.63 -0.38
C GLY A 141 -1.98 -5.75 -0.18
N LEU A 142 -1.00 -6.20 0.61
CA LEU A 142 0.24 -5.47 0.84
C LEU A 142 1.06 -5.30 -0.43
N ARG A 143 1.18 -6.34 -1.26
CA ARG A 143 1.87 -6.27 -2.56
C ARG A 143 1.23 -5.23 -3.49
N SER A 144 -0.09 -5.27 -3.62
CA SER A 144 -0.82 -4.29 -4.42
C SER A 144 -0.75 -2.89 -3.81
N GLY A 145 -0.82 -2.81 -2.46
CA GLY A 145 -0.73 -1.57 -1.70
C GLY A 145 0.61 -0.86 -1.87
N VAL A 146 1.73 -1.59 -1.78
CA VAL A 146 3.07 -1.03 -2.01
C VAL A 146 3.20 -0.48 -3.43
N SER A 147 2.75 -1.22 -4.45
CA SER A 147 2.81 -0.76 -5.83
C SER A 147 1.99 0.52 -6.04
N MET A 148 0.77 0.57 -5.49
CA MET A 148 -0.10 1.76 -5.56
C MET A 148 0.47 2.94 -4.76
N ALA A 149 1.05 2.69 -3.58
CA ALA A 149 1.72 3.69 -2.76
C ALA A 149 2.89 4.34 -3.50
N TRP A 150 3.73 3.51 -4.14
CA TRP A 150 4.88 3.97 -4.91
C TRP A 150 4.46 4.83 -6.10
N MET A 151 3.47 4.40 -6.89
CA MET A 151 2.93 5.21 -7.98
C MET A 151 2.31 6.53 -7.47
N ALA A 152 1.60 6.47 -6.34
CA ALA A 152 0.93 7.62 -5.76
C ALA A 152 1.92 8.68 -5.26
N VAL A 153 3.04 8.29 -4.61
CA VAL A 153 4.04 9.25 -4.14
C VAL A 153 4.72 9.96 -5.30
N ILE A 154 5.12 9.22 -6.35
CA ILE A 154 5.75 9.84 -7.52
C ILE A 154 4.81 10.85 -8.17
N ALA A 155 3.52 10.50 -8.34
CA ALA A 155 2.53 11.42 -8.88
C ALA A 155 2.34 12.66 -7.99
N ALA A 156 2.29 12.49 -6.68
CA ALA A 156 2.18 13.60 -5.72
C ALA A 156 3.39 14.53 -5.79
N GLU A 157 4.60 13.97 -5.84
CA GLU A 157 5.85 14.72 -5.96
C GLU A 157 5.96 15.50 -7.27
N MET A 158 5.48 14.95 -8.38
CA MET A 158 5.45 15.64 -9.68
C MET A 158 4.51 16.85 -9.68
N ILE A 159 3.43 16.82 -8.90
CA ILE A 159 2.41 17.87 -8.91
C ILE A 159 2.68 18.92 -7.83
N SER A 160 3.07 18.51 -6.64
CA SER A 160 3.18 19.36 -5.46
C SER A 160 4.47 19.17 -4.67
N GLY A 161 5.41 18.37 -5.17
CA GLY A 161 6.67 18.11 -4.48
C GLY A 161 7.61 19.32 -4.46
N GLN A 162 8.43 19.37 -3.41
CA GLN A 162 9.59 20.27 -3.27
C GLN A 162 10.89 19.45 -3.20
N SER A 163 10.78 18.12 -3.16
CA SER A 163 11.87 17.16 -3.12
C SER A 163 11.33 15.78 -3.52
N GLY A 164 12.22 14.83 -3.77
CA GLY A 164 11.88 13.46 -4.16
C GLY A 164 12.11 13.20 -5.64
N LEU A 165 12.03 11.92 -6.04
CA LEU A 165 12.31 11.50 -7.41
C LEU A 165 11.29 12.04 -8.42
N GLY A 166 10.00 12.10 -8.04
CA GLY A 166 8.97 12.68 -8.88
C GLY A 166 9.16 14.19 -9.11
N TYR A 167 9.58 14.92 -8.08
CA TYR A 167 9.96 16.32 -8.20
C TYR A 167 11.18 16.50 -9.11
N SER A 168 12.21 15.64 -8.94
CA SER A 168 13.41 15.66 -9.79
C SER A 168 13.06 15.48 -11.27
N ILE A 169 12.23 14.49 -11.61
CA ILE A 169 11.75 14.30 -13.00
C ILE A 169 11.09 15.56 -13.54
N GLN A 170 10.21 16.19 -12.76
CA GLN A 170 9.50 17.39 -13.17
C GLN A 170 10.44 18.56 -13.41
N LEU A 171 11.42 18.76 -12.50
CA LEU A 171 12.43 19.81 -12.60
C LEU A 171 13.33 19.60 -13.81
N ASN A 172 13.86 18.36 -14.00
CA ASN A 172 14.72 18.01 -15.12
C ASN A 172 13.99 18.13 -16.46
N ARG A 173 12.69 17.84 -16.49
CA ARG A 173 11.86 18.06 -17.68
C ARG A 173 11.76 19.53 -18.05
N LEU A 174 11.54 20.41 -17.07
CA LEU A 174 11.45 21.85 -17.28
C LEU A 174 12.78 22.48 -17.72
N ASN A 175 13.89 21.91 -17.24
CA ASN A 175 15.25 22.33 -17.57
C ASN A 175 15.79 21.68 -18.87
N LEU A 176 14.97 20.84 -19.55
CA LEU A 176 15.35 20.09 -20.76
C LEU A 176 16.54 19.13 -20.53
N GLN A 177 16.75 18.70 -19.29
CA GLN A 177 17.79 17.75 -18.89
C GLN A 177 17.29 16.31 -18.99
N TYR A 178 17.08 15.85 -20.21
CA TYR A 178 16.48 14.54 -20.49
C TYR A 178 17.32 13.37 -19.96
N ASP A 179 18.63 13.49 -19.94
CA ASP A 179 19.54 12.47 -19.44
C ASP A 179 19.32 12.21 -17.95
N GLN A 180 19.22 13.27 -17.15
CA GLN A 180 18.91 13.20 -15.72
C GLN A 180 17.50 12.60 -15.47
N MET A 181 16.52 13.02 -16.26
CA MET A 181 15.17 12.51 -16.18
C MET A 181 15.12 10.99 -16.42
N ILE A 182 15.89 10.47 -17.38
CA ILE A 182 15.97 9.01 -17.65
C ILE A 182 16.57 8.28 -16.44
N ILE A 183 17.61 8.84 -15.81
CA ILE A 183 18.23 8.26 -14.63
C ILE A 183 17.25 8.21 -13.45
N ASP A 184 16.52 9.30 -13.21
CA ASP A 184 15.45 9.33 -12.20
C ASP A 184 14.38 8.25 -12.45
N MET A 185 13.97 8.07 -13.73
CA MET A 185 13.00 7.03 -14.12
C MET A 185 13.53 5.61 -13.85
N VAL A 186 14.80 5.34 -14.17
CA VAL A 186 15.43 4.04 -13.89
C VAL A 186 15.51 3.80 -12.38
N MET A 187 15.86 4.84 -11.61
CA MET A 187 15.92 4.75 -10.15
C MET A 187 14.54 4.49 -9.54
N ILE A 188 13.48 5.13 -10.03
CA ILE A 188 12.10 4.86 -9.63
C ILE A 188 11.74 3.39 -9.89
N GLY A 189 12.07 2.87 -11.06
CA GLY A 189 11.83 1.46 -11.40
C GLY A 189 12.56 0.51 -10.47
N LEU A 190 13.84 0.77 -10.20
CA LEU A 190 14.67 -0.05 -9.34
C LEU A 190 14.15 -0.06 -7.89
N ILE A 191 13.88 1.11 -7.33
CA ILE A 191 13.36 1.21 -5.94
C ILE A 191 11.97 0.57 -5.84
N GLY A 192 11.08 0.79 -6.79
CA GLY A 192 9.76 0.15 -6.81
C GLY A 192 9.86 -1.38 -6.84
N PHE A 193 10.77 -1.92 -7.64
CA PHE A 193 11.07 -3.36 -7.67
C PHE A 193 11.60 -3.87 -6.31
N LEU A 194 12.56 -3.16 -5.71
CA LEU A 194 13.10 -3.54 -4.40
C LEU A 194 12.05 -3.51 -3.28
N LEU A 195 11.18 -2.52 -3.28
CA LEU A 195 10.06 -2.45 -2.34
C LEU A 195 9.10 -3.64 -2.50
N PHE A 196 8.78 -4.01 -3.73
CA PHE A 196 7.93 -5.17 -4.02
C PHE A 196 8.58 -6.48 -3.58
N GLU A 197 9.87 -6.69 -3.89
CA GLU A 197 10.65 -7.86 -3.45
C GLU A 197 10.75 -7.94 -1.92
N LEU A 198 10.87 -6.80 -1.23
CA LEU A 198 10.88 -6.74 0.22
C LEU A 198 9.58 -7.32 0.81
N ILE A 199 8.42 -6.98 0.24
CA ILE A 199 7.15 -7.55 0.68
C ILE A 199 7.09 -9.06 0.39
N LEU A 200 7.55 -9.50 -0.76
CA LEU A 200 7.63 -10.94 -1.09
C LEU A 200 8.56 -11.70 -0.13
N TRP A 201 9.65 -11.10 0.26
CA TRP A 201 10.57 -11.70 1.22
C TRP A 201 9.95 -11.78 2.62
N THR A 202 9.30 -10.72 3.11
CA THR A 202 8.59 -10.72 4.39
C THR A 202 7.44 -11.74 4.40
N GLU A 203 6.69 -11.89 3.30
CA GLU A 203 5.66 -12.91 3.16
C GLU A 203 6.23 -14.33 3.35
N LYS A 204 7.38 -14.63 2.73
CA LYS A 204 8.04 -15.94 2.84
C LYS A 204 8.42 -16.28 4.29
N ILE A 205 8.75 -15.27 5.09
CA ILE A 205 9.13 -15.45 6.50
C ILE A 205 7.88 -15.60 7.37
N VAL A 206 6.86 -14.77 7.15
CA VAL A 206 5.67 -14.71 7.99
C VAL A 206 4.72 -15.87 7.71
N ILE A 207 4.65 -16.35 6.44
CA ILE A 207 3.71 -17.41 6.03
C ILE A 207 4.46 -18.60 5.40
N PRO A 208 5.35 -19.29 6.12
CA PRO A 208 6.12 -20.41 5.57
C PRO A 208 5.26 -21.60 5.18
N TRP A 209 4.07 -21.75 5.77
CA TRP A 209 3.13 -22.84 5.50
C TRP A 209 2.36 -22.71 4.18
N HIS A 210 2.24 -21.50 3.62
CA HIS A 210 1.47 -21.27 2.40
C HIS A 210 2.12 -21.89 1.14
N LYS A 211 3.44 -22.08 1.15
CA LYS A 211 4.21 -22.62 0.01
C LYS A 211 4.12 -24.15 -0.16
N LYS A 212 3.70 -24.89 0.86
CA LYS A 212 3.66 -26.35 0.80
C LYS A 212 2.46 -26.92 0.05
N GLY A 213 1.45 -26.10 -0.28
CA GLY A 213 0.22 -26.55 -0.93
C GLY A 213 0.16 -26.41 -2.46
N GLY A 214 1.18 -25.88 -3.12
CA GLY A 214 1.12 -25.48 -4.54
C GLY A 214 2.04 -26.21 -5.50
N ARG A 215 2.56 -27.41 -5.14
CA ARG A 215 3.28 -28.29 -6.04
C ARG A 215 2.80 -29.72 -5.85
N SER A 216 1.75 -30.08 -6.53
CA SER A 216 1.45 -31.44 -6.96
C SER A 216 0.96 -31.38 -8.39
#